data_60eb076717ea654b373622432c459ecc
#
_entry.id   60eb076717ea654b373622432c459ecc
#
_cell.length_a   1.000
_cell.length_b   1.000
_cell.length_c   1.000
_cell.angle_alpha   90.00
_cell.angle_beta   90.00
_cell.angle_gamma   90.00
#
_symmetry.space_group_name_H-M   'P 1'
#
loop_
_entity.id
_entity.type
_entity.pdbx_description
1 polymer ?
#
loop_
_entity_poly.entity_id
_entity_poly.type
_entity_poly.pdbx_seq_one_letter_code
_entity_poly.pdbx_strand_id
1 'polypeptide(L)'
;MIKKRKCDTKIDKRPISNSCEIKMNCRMPRLLIDGPYGAPAQDYKNYEVILLVGLGIGATPLISILKDVLNNIRQHKDVEEGAVEKDNKRKPFATKRAYFYWVTREEGSFEWFKGVMNEVEENDKEGVIELHNYCTSVYEEGDARSALITMLQSLHHAKNGVDIVSGTRVKTHFARPNWRNVFKHAAIKHPDQRV
;
A
#
# COMPACT_ATOMS: atom_id res chain seq x y z
N MET A 1 -26.35 17.53 3.27
CA MET A 1 -27.64 17.24 3.98
C MET A 1 -28.26 16.01 3.34
N ILE A 2 -28.03 14.81 3.91
CA ILE A 2 -28.48 13.54 3.34
C ILE A 2 -29.81 13.18 3.99
N LYS A 3 -30.90 13.24 3.22
CA LYS A 3 -32.22 12.78 3.65
C LYS A 3 -32.26 11.25 3.68
N LYS A 4 -32.31 10.67 4.88
CA LYS A 4 -32.66 9.25 5.07
C LYS A 4 -34.14 9.05 4.72
N ARG A 5 -34.46 8.28 3.68
CA ARG A 5 -35.77 7.74 3.44
C ARG A 5 -35.94 6.45 4.22
N LYS A 6 -36.98 6.40 5.08
CA LYS A 6 -37.40 5.17 5.76
C LYS A 6 -37.92 4.18 4.73
N CYS A 7 -37.48 2.93 4.85
CA CYS A 7 -38.09 1.80 4.14
C CYS A 7 -39.31 1.34 4.97
N ASP A 8 -40.50 1.55 4.45
CA ASP A 8 -41.73 0.99 5.06
C ASP A 8 -41.86 -0.46 4.61
N THR A 9 -41.66 -1.38 5.55
CA THR A 9 -41.92 -2.81 5.36
C THR A 9 -43.38 -3.10 5.69
N LYS A 10 -44.24 -3.23 4.68
CA LYS A 10 -45.54 -3.90 4.82
C LYS A 10 -45.32 -5.41 4.80
N ILE A 11 -45.58 -6.03 5.94
CA ILE A 11 -45.59 -7.49 6.09
C ILE A 11 -46.98 -7.98 5.68
N ASP A 12 -47.06 -8.63 4.53
CA ASP A 12 -48.26 -9.33 4.07
C ASP A 12 -48.20 -10.80 4.57
N LYS A 13 -49.14 -11.13 5.46
CA LYS A 13 -49.24 -12.48 6.04
C LYS A 13 -50.08 -13.36 5.12
N ARG A 14 -49.43 -14.21 4.31
CA ARG A 14 -50.07 -15.37 3.64
C ARG A 14 -49.30 -16.66 3.93
N PRO A 15 -50.00 -17.84 4.00
CA PRO A 15 -49.44 -19.03 4.60
C PRO A 15 -48.42 -19.76 3.69
N ILE A 16 -47.51 -20.41 4.36
CA ILE A 16 -46.33 -21.12 3.89
C ILE A 16 -46.68 -22.29 2.98
N SER A 17 -46.23 -22.30 1.75
CA SER A 17 -45.95 -23.50 1.00
C SER A 17 -44.66 -23.32 0.17
N ASN A 18 -43.69 -24.11 0.54
CA ASN A 18 -42.47 -24.54 -0.17
C ASN A 18 -41.82 -23.60 -1.22
N SER A 19 -40.53 -23.35 -0.98
CA SER A 19 -39.56 -22.64 -1.83
C SER A 19 -39.76 -21.12 -1.94
N CYS A 20 -39.42 -20.44 -0.88
CA CYS A 20 -39.31 -18.98 -0.93
C CYS A 20 -37.89 -18.58 -1.37
N GLU A 21 -37.66 -18.51 -2.67
CA GLU A 21 -36.63 -17.65 -3.22
C GLU A 21 -36.99 -16.21 -2.89
N ILE A 22 -36.43 -15.65 -1.84
CA ILE A 22 -36.50 -14.22 -1.56
C ILE A 22 -35.71 -13.50 -2.65
N LYS A 23 -36.37 -13.19 -3.76
CA LYS A 23 -35.89 -12.18 -4.71
C LYS A 23 -35.91 -10.83 -3.99
N MET A 24 -34.82 -10.52 -3.26
CA MET A 24 -34.55 -9.17 -2.82
C MET A 24 -34.33 -8.31 -4.06
N ASN A 25 -35.38 -7.63 -4.49
CA ASN A 25 -35.30 -6.65 -5.57
C ASN A 25 -34.64 -5.38 -5.02
N CYS A 26 -33.41 -5.49 -4.57
CA CYS A 26 -32.57 -4.35 -4.16
C CYS A 26 -32.20 -3.58 -5.43
N ARG A 27 -33.02 -2.60 -5.75
CA ARG A 27 -32.68 -1.62 -6.78
C ARG A 27 -31.45 -0.87 -6.29
N MET A 28 -30.28 -1.28 -6.75
CA MET A 28 -29.03 -0.57 -6.46
C MET A 28 -29.16 0.89 -6.88
N PRO A 29 -28.68 1.83 -6.07
CA PRO A 29 -28.66 3.24 -6.46
C PRO A 29 -27.83 3.39 -7.73
N ARG A 30 -28.33 4.22 -8.64
CA ARG A 30 -27.58 4.57 -9.84
C ARG A 30 -26.36 5.40 -9.43
N LEU A 31 -25.16 4.86 -9.65
CA LEU A 31 -23.91 5.57 -9.45
C LEU A 31 -23.50 6.18 -10.79
N LEU A 32 -23.30 7.48 -10.80
CA LEU A 32 -22.65 8.17 -11.90
C LEU A 32 -21.19 8.40 -11.48
N ILE A 33 -20.27 7.87 -12.27
CA ILE A 33 -18.82 8.04 -12.05
C ILE A 33 -18.34 8.92 -13.18
N ASP A 34 -17.80 10.08 -12.84
CA ASP A 34 -17.20 11.02 -13.75
C ASP A 34 -15.68 11.08 -13.49
N GLY A 35 -14.87 11.21 -14.53
CA GLY A 35 -13.41 11.18 -14.45
C GLY A 35 -12.80 10.18 -15.44
N PRO A 36 -11.50 9.93 -15.40
CA PRO A 36 -10.52 10.45 -14.43
C PRO A 36 -10.12 11.90 -14.73
N TYR A 37 -10.03 12.72 -13.68
CA TYR A 37 -9.59 14.11 -13.76
C TYR A 37 -8.12 14.21 -13.37
N GLY A 38 -7.24 14.29 -14.35
CA GLY A 38 -5.82 14.47 -14.14
C GLY A 38 -5.14 13.32 -13.40
N ALA A 39 -3.87 13.14 -13.60
CA ALA A 39 -3.05 12.19 -12.87
C ALA A 39 -1.63 12.74 -12.75
N PRO A 40 -1.40 13.79 -11.93
CA PRO A 40 -0.08 14.43 -11.81
C PRO A 40 0.99 13.46 -11.32
N ALA A 41 0.58 12.38 -10.67
CA ALA A 41 1.50 11.36 -10.15
C ALA A 41 1.96 10.32 -11.20
N GLN A 42 1.72 10.52 -12.49
CA GLN A 42 2.16 9.56 -13.53
C GLN A 42 3.59 9.78 -14.03
N ASP A 43 4.21 10.89 -13.66
CA ASP A 43 5.57 11.23 -14.10
C ASP A 43 6.66 10.30 -13.52
N TYR A 44 6.35 9.55 -12.45
CA TYR A 44 7.27 8.58 -11.86
C TYR A 44 7.80 7.56 -12.89
N LYS A 45 7.04 7.25 -13.94
CA LYS A 45 7.42 6.32 -15.02
C LYS A 45 8.65 6.76 -15.82
N ASN A 46 9.03 8.04 -15.70
CA ASN A 46 10.18 8.62 -16.39
C ASN A 46 11.50 8.51 -15.59
N TYR A 47 11.44 7.99 -14.37
CA TYR A 47 12.58 7.93 -13.46
C TYR A 47 13.01 6.47 -13.19
N GLU A 48 14.32 6.25 -13.16
CA GLU A 48 14.89 4.94 -12.84
C GLU A 48 14.82 4.65 -11.34
N VAL A 49 14.95 5.67 -10.52
CA VAL A 49 14.84 5.59 -9.06
C VAL A 49 13.75 6.55 -8.60
N ILE A 50 12.85 6.05 -7.77
CA ILE A 50 11.76 6.85 -7.21
C ILE A 50 11.79 6.83 -5.69
N LEU A 51 11.63 7.99 -5.07
CA LEU A 51 11.49 8.16 -3.64
C LEU A 51 10.09 8.67 -3.33
N LEU A 52 9.28 7.82 -2.72
CA LEU A 52 7.89 8.08 -2.38
C LEU A 52 7.77 8.33 -0.88
N VAL A 53 7.28 9.50 -0.49
CA VAL A 53 7.12 9.89 0.93
C VAL A 53 5.66 10.17 1.22
N GLY A 54 5.02 9.29 1.98
CA GLY A 54 3.62 9.41 2.38
C GLY A 54 3.45 9.73 3.85
N LEU A 55 2.63 10.73 4.16
CA LEU A 55 2.27 11.12 5.53
C LEU A 55 0.81 10.72 5.81
N GLY A 56 0.58 9.86 6.79
CA GLY A 56 -0.76 9.38 7.14
C GLY A 56 -1.54 8.90 5.91
N ILE A 57 -2.77 9.36 5.74
CA ILE A 57 -3.64 9.02 4.61
C ILE A 57 -3.14 9.58 3.26
N GLY A 58 -2.27 10.58 3.27
CA GLY A 58 -1.62 11.10 2.06
C GLY A 58 -0.75 10.08 1.32
N ALA A 59 -0.50 8.92 1.92
CA ALA A 59 0.15 7.78 1.27
C ALA A 59 -0.72 7.12 0.18
N THR A 60 -2.05 7.33 0.17
CA THR A 60 -2.99 6.66 -0.74
C THR A 60 -2.61 6.74 -2.23
N PRO A 61 -2.29 7.91 -2.83
CA PRO A 61 -1.87 7.96 -4.22
C PRO A 61 -0.54 7.25 -4.47
N LEU A 62 0.36 7.23 -3.48
CA LEU A 62 1.66 6.58 -3.57
C LEU A 62 1.53 5.05 -3.53
N ILE A 63 0.57 4.54 -2.77
CA ILE A 63 0.21 3.11 -2.76
C ILE A 63 -0.26 2.66 -4.16
N SER A 64 -0.97 3.52 -4.88
CA SER A 64 -1.35 3.21 -6.27
C SER A 64 -0.13 3.12 -7.20
N ILE A 65 0.87 3.98 -7.00
CA ILE A 65 2.15 3.91 -7.70
C ILE A 65 2.88 2.60 -7.38
N LEU A 66 2.96 2.23 -6.09
CA LEU A 66 3.59 0.97 -5.68
C LEU A 66 2.92 -0.25 -6.33
N LYS A 67 1.59 -0.26 -6.41
CA LYS A 67 0.85 -1.33 -7.11
C LYS A 67 1.17 -1.38 -8.60
N ASP A 68 1.28 -0.23 -9.25
CA ASP A 68 1.65 -0.19 -10.67
C ASP A 68 3.09 -0.68 -10.88
N VAL A 69 4.04 -0.28 -10.05
CA VAL A 69 5.41 -0.79 -10.05
C VAL A 69 5.43 -2.31 -9.87
N LEU A 70 4.71 -2.83 -8.88
CA LEU A 70 4.63 -4.26 -8.61
C LEU A 70 4.03 -5.05 -9.79
N ASN A 71 2.97 -4.51 -10.40
CA ASN A 71 2.36 -5.12 -11.58
C ASN A 71 3.32 -5.15 -12.78
N ASN A 72 4.12 -4.09 -12.97
CA ASN A 72 5.13 -4.06 -14.02
C ASN A 72 6.23 -5.11 -13.77
N ILE A 73 6.69 -5.27 -12.53
CA ILE A 73 7.66 -6.31 -12.14
C ILE A 73 7.10 -7.70 -12.48
N ARG A 74 5.85 -7.98 -12.12
CA ARG A 74 5.18 -9.25 -12.44
C ARG A 74 5.09 -9.50 -13.94
N GLN A 75 4.66 -8.51 -14.71
CA GLN A 75 4.56 -8.64 -16.17
C GLN A 75 5.92 -8.90 -16.83
N HIS A 76 6.99 -8.30 -16.32
CA HIS A 76 8.34 -8.59 -16.82
C HIS A 76 8.72 -10.06 -16.56
N LYS A 77 8.42 -10.60 -15.40
CA LYS A 77 8.67 -12.03 -15.10
C LYS A 77 7.86 -12.97 -16.00
N ASP A 78 6.58 -12.69 -16.19
CA ASP A 78 5.71 -13.49 -17.03
C ASP A 78 6.19 -13.51 -18.50
N VAL A 79 6.78 -12.40 -18.96
CA VAL A 79 7.37 -12.30 -20.31
C VAL A 79 8.70 -13.06 -20.39
N GLU A 80 9.53 -13.02 -19.36
CA GLU A 80 10.79 -13.77 -19.31
C GLU A 80 10.57 -15.27 -19.22
N GLU A 81 9.52 -15.70 -18.52
CA GLU A 81 9.08 -17.10 -18.42
C GLU A 81 8.32 -17.57 -19.67
N GLY A 82 8.13 -16.71 -20.68
CA GLY A 82 7.46 -17.05 -21.95
C GLY A 82 5.94 -17.21 -21.86
N ALA A 83 5.34 -16.80 -20.74
CA ALA A 83 3.90 -16.93 -20.49
C ALA A 83 3.06 -15.89 -21.26
N VAL A 84 3.65 -14.77 -21.68
CA VAL A 84 2.96 -13.67 -22.39
C VAL A 84 3.82 -13.14 -23.52
N GLU A 85 3.21 -12.92 -24.70
CA GLU A 85 3.90 -12.27 -25.83
C GLU A 85 4.22 -10.79 -25.52
N LYS A 86 5.41 -10.33 -25.94
CA LYS A 86 5.82 -8.93 -25.79
C LYS A 86 4.90 -8.02 -26.60
N ASP A 87 4.08 -7.22 -25.94
CA ASP A 87 3.33 -6.16 -26.57
C ASP A 87 4.29 -5.00 -26.95
N ASN A 88 4.71 -4.95 -28.20
CA ASN A 88 5.65 -3.97 -28.75
C ASN A 88 5.20 -2.50 -28.67
N LYS A 89 3.99 -2.22 -28.21
CA LYS A 89 3.44 -0.87 -28.09
C LYS A 89 3.65 -0.20 -26.74
N ARG A 90 4.05 -0.95 -25.70
CA ARG A 90 4.26 -0.39 -24.37
C ARG A 90 5.69 0.12 -24.22
N LYS A 91 5.82 1.35 -23.69
CA LYS A 91 7.13 1.88 -23.31
C LYS A 91 7.76 0.96 -22.25
N PRO A 92 9.07 0.68 -22.36
CA PRO A 92 9.74 -0.11 -21.34
C PRO A 92 9.61 0.59 -19.98
N PHE A 93 9.36 -0.19 -18.95
CA PHE A 93 9.29 0.32 -17.57
C PHE A 93 10.68 0.74 -17.11
N ALA A 94 10.85 2.02 -16.83
CA ALA A 94 12.17 2.60 -16.55
C ALA A 94 12.62 2.41 -15.08
N THR A 95 11.67 2.21 -14.15
CA THR A 95 11.97 2.20 -12.71
C THR A 95 12.70 0.92 -12.30
N LYS A 96 13.91 1.09 -11.82
CA LYS A 96 14.80 0.04 -11.31
C LYS A 96 14.75 -0.09 -9.79
N ARG A 97 14.42 1.00 -9.09
CA ARG A 97 14.35 1.04 -7.63
C ARG A 97 13.26 1.99 -7.15
N ALA A 98 12.48 1.56 -6.17
CA ALA A 98 11.45 2.36 -5.52
C ALA A 98 11.64 2.33 -4.00
N TYR A 99 11.80 3.48 -3.39
CA TYR A 99 11.83 3.65 -1.94
C TYR A 99 10.52 4.23 -1.48
N PHE A 100 9.84 3.58 -0.56
CA PHE A 100 8.60 4.07 0.00
C PHE A 100 8.73 4.29 1.50
N TYR A 101 8.61 5.53 1.93
CA TYR A 101 8.59 5.94 3.32
C TYR A 101 7.18 6.32 3.73
N TRP A 102 6.57 5.52 4.59
CA TRP A 102 5.28 5.84 5.16
C TRP A 102 5.44 6.26 6.60
N VAL A 103 5.09 7.51 6.87
CA VAL A 103 5.17 8.12 8.19
C VAL A 103 3.76 8.33 8.70
N THR A 104 3.40 7.71 9.81
CA THR A 104 2.11 7.90 10.46
C THR A 104 2.30 8.25 11.94
N ARG A 105 1.29 8.87 12.52
CA ARG A 105 1.25 9.15 13.94
C ARG A 105 0.60 8.00 14.71
N GLU A 106 -0.36 7.31 14.12
CA GLU A 106 -1.18 6.27 14.75
C GLU A 106 -0.82 4.89 14.21
N GLU A 107 -0.62 3.95 15.11
CA GLU A 107 -0.32 2.56 14.76
C GLU A 107 -1.43 1.91 13.93
N GLY A 108 -2.70 2.19 14.27
CA GLY A 108 -3.86 1.67 13.55
C GLY A 108 -3.93 2.06 12.07
N SER A 109 -3.18 3.09 11.66
CA SER A 109 -3.11 3.49 10.25
C SER A 109 -2.46 2.42 9.36
N PHE A 110 -1.59 1.57 9.91
CA PHE A 110 -0.92 0.52 9.13
C PHE A 110 -1.89 -0.54 8.59
N GLU A 111 -3.04 -0.73 9.22
CA GLU A 111 -4.09 -1.64 8.73
C GLU A 111 -4.64 -1.21 7.35
N TRP A 112 -4.63 0.09 7.01
CA TRP A 112 -5.22 0.57 5.76
C TRP A 112 -4.56 -0.03 4.51
N PHE A 113 -3.27 -0.30 4.57
CA PHE A 113 -2.49 -0.77 3.41
C PHE A 113 -1.71 -2.06 3.69
N LYS A 114 -2.02 -2.74 4.79
CA LYS A 114 -1.40 -4.01 5.20
C LYS A 114 -1.37 -5.04 4.06
N GLY A 115 -2.49 -5.20 3.36
CA GLY A 115 -2.59 -6.13 2.24
C GLY A 115 -1.60 -5.82 1.12
N VAL A 116 -1.44 -4.53 0.79
CA VAL A 116 -0.50 -4.10 -0.28
C VAL A 116 0.96 -4.31 0.14
N MET A 117 1.29 -4.00 1.39
CA MET A 117 2.64 -4.18 1.90
C MET A 117 3.06 -5.65 1.91
N ASN A 118 2.17 -6.52 2.36
CA ASN A 118 2.43 -7.96 2.31
C ASN A 118 2.52 -8.47 0.87
N GLU A 119 1.68 -7.95 -0.04
CA GLU A 119 1.73 -8.29 -1.45
C GLU A 119 3.06 -7.90 -2.11
N VAL A 120 3.61 -6.74 -1.76
CA VAL A 120 4.94 -6.30 -2.21
C VAL A 120 6.01 -7.26 -1.70
N GLU A 121 6.06 -7.53 -0.41
CA GLU A 121 7.05 -8.43 0.21
C GLU A 121 7.01 -9.86 -0.35
N GLU A 122 5.83 -10.35 -0.71
CA GLU A 122 5.67 -11.69 -1.28
C GLU A 122 6.10 -11.78 -2.74
N ASN A 123 5.91 -10.74 -3.52
CA ASN A 123 6.07 -10.78 -4.98
C ASN A 123 7.33 -10.09 -5.47
N ASP A 124 7.89 -9.15 -4.72
CA ASP A 124 9.13 -8.46 -5.08
C ASP A 124 10.36 -9.24 -4.59
N LYS A 125 10.67 -10.35 -5.25
CA LYS A 125 11.84 -11.19 -4.93
C LYS A 125 13.17 -10.52 -5.31
N GLU A 126 13.15 -9.56 -6.22
CA GLU A 126 14.33 -8.84 -6.67
C GLU A 126 14.68 -7.66 -5.77
N GLY A 127 13.77 -7.30 -4.86
CA GLY A 127 13.93 -6.19 -3.94
C GLY A 127 13.96 -4.84 -4.64
N VAL A 128 13.17 -4.68 -5.69
CA VAL A 128 13.04 -3.40 -6.41
C VAL A 128 12.35 -2.36 -5.52
N ILE A 129 11.40 -2.80 -4.69
CA ILE A 129 10.63 -1.93 -3.79
C ILE A 129 11.16 -2.09 -2.36
N GLU A 130 11.62 -1.01 -1.76
CA GLU A 130 12.07 -0.97 -0.37
C GLU A 130 11.07 -0.18 0.47
N LEU A 131 10.44 -0.85 1.45
CA LEU A 131 9.39 -0.29 2.29
C LEU A 131 9.92 0.12 3.66
N HIS A 132 9.58 1.33 4.10
CA HIS A 132 9.96 1.87 5.39
C HIS A 132 8.74 2.44 6.12
N ASN A 133 8.33 1.80 7.21
CA ASN A 133 7.24 2.24 8.06
C ASN A 133 7.78 3.01 9.26
N TYR A 134 7.23 4.20 9.51
CA TYR A 134 7.58 5.03 10.65
C TYR A 134 6.33 5.41 11.45
N CYS A 135 6.36 5.11 12.76
CA CYS A 135 5.35 5.57 13.71
C CYS A 135 5.94 6.65 14.62
N THR A 136 5.36 7.86 14.58
CA THR A 136 5.93 9.04 15.25
C THR A 136 5.28 9.37 16.59
N SER A 137 4.27 8.61 17.04
CA SER A 137 3.54 8.89 18.29
C SER A 137 4.24 8.37 19.54
N VAL A 138 5.23 7.48 19.40
CA VAL A 138 5.64 6.58 20.48
C VAL A 138 6.97 7.00 21.04
N TYR A 139 7.55 7.86 21.34
CA TYR A 139 8.80 8.17 22.09
C TYR A 139 9.86 8.93 21.30
N GLU A 140 10.65 9.69 22.06
CA GLU A 140 11.85 10.34 21.54
C GLU A 140 12.94 9.30 21.28
N GLU A 141 13.73 9.56 20.25
CA GLU A 141 14.87 8.73 19.88
C GLU A 141 15.88 8.71 21.04
N GLY A 142 16.15 7.50 21.57
CA GLY A 142 17.05 7.33 22.74
C GLY A 142 16.37 7.04 24.06
N ASP A 143 15.05 7.00 24.14
CA ASP A 143 14.33 6.53 25.35
C ASP A 143 14.52 5.02 25.55
N ALA A 144 14.75 4.60 26.79
CA ALA A 144 14.88 3.19 27.18
C ALA A 144 13.66 2.34 26.75
N ARG A 145 12.49 2.97 26.66
CA ARG A 145 11.25 2.32 26.17
C ARG A 145 11.33 2.00 24.68
N SER A 146 11.92 2.87 23.88
CA SER A 146 12.06 2.62 22.44
C SER A 146 13.02 1.46 22.19
N ALA A 147 14.08 1.31 22.98
CA ALA A 147 15.00 0.18 22.93
C ALA A 147 14.29 -1.14 23.27
N LEU A 148 13.47 -1.14 24.33
CA LEU A 148 12.68 -2.32 24.73
C LEU A 148 11.69 -2.74 23.64
N ILE A 149 10.96 -1.79 23.07
CA ILE A 149 10.00 -2.06 21.98
C ILE A 149 10.74 -2.64 20.76
N THR A 150 11.88 -2.06 20.38
CA THR A 150 12.69 -2.57 19.28
C THR A 150 13.18 -4.00 19.52
N MET A 151 13.55 -4.33 20.76
CA MET A 151 13.94 -5.67 21.13
C MET A 151 12.75 -6.65 21.05
N LEU A 152 11.59 -6.27 21.57
CA LEU A 152 10.36 -7.07 21.49
C LEU A 152 9.92 -7.29 20.04
N GLN A 153 9.99 -6.24 19.20
CA GLN A 153 9.71 -6.36 17.77
C GLN A 153 10.63 -7.37 17.10
N SER A 154 11.95 -7.29 17.39
CA SER A 154 12.92 -8.19 16.80
C SER A 154 12.67 -9.64 17.16
N LEU A 155 12.32 -9.90 18.42
CA LEU A 155 11.95 -11.24 18.91
C LEU A 155 10.63 -11.73 18.27
N HIS A 156 9.62 -10.88 18.19
CA HIS A 156 8.35 -11.23 17.58
C HIS A 156 8.50 -11.50 16.08
N HIS A 157 9.25 -10.66 15.38
CA HIS A 157 9.54 -10.82 13.96
C HIS A 157 10.31 -12.13 13.70
N ALA A 158 11.31 -12.46 14.53
CA ALA A 158 12.06 -13.71 14.42
C ALA A 158 11.18 -14.95 14.63
N LYS A 159 10.14 -14.86 15.49
CA LYS A 159 9.23 -15.97 15.79
C LYS A 159 8.09 -16.10 14.78
N ASN A 160 7.49 -14.99 14.36
CA ASN A 160 6.24 -14.99 13.62
C ASN A 160 6.40 -14.48 12.16
N GLY A 161 7.57 -13.95 11.80
CA GLY A 161 7.84 -13.40 10.47
C GLY A 161 7.13 -12.06 10.16
N VAL A 162 6.43 -11.49 11.16
CA VAL A 162 5.69 -10.23 11.01
C VAL A 162 6.01 -9.26 12.14
N ASP A 163 5.95 -7.98 11.83
CA ASP A 163 6.13 -6.92 12.81
C ASP A 163 4.91 -6.82 13.74
N ILE A 164 5.16 -6.69 15.04
CA ILE A 164 4.10 -6.68 16.07
C ILE A 164 3.15 -5.48 15.96
N VAL A 165 3.63 -4.37 15.40
CA VAL A 165 2.89 -3.10 15.33
C VAL A 165 2.10 -2.99 14.05
N SER A 166 2.76 -3.14 12.92
CA SER A 166 2.10 -3.04 11.61
C SER A 166 1.37 -4.31 11.20
N GLY A 167 1.66 -5.44 11.87
CA GLY A 167 1.16 -6.76 11.46
C GLY A 167 1.58 -7.16 10.06
N THR A 168 2.56 -6.47 9.47
CA THR A 168 3.13 -6.73 8.14
C THR A 168 4.52 -7.35 8.29
N ARG A 169 5.10 -7.82 7.19
CA ARG A 169 6.50 -8.28 7.16
C ARG A 169 7.49 -7.11 7.22
N VAL A 170 7.02 -5.89 6.95
CA VAL A 170 7.83 -4.67 6.97
C VAL A 170 8.00 -4.19 8.40
N LYS A 171 9.26 -4.01 8.81
CA LYS A 171 9.59 -3.52 10.15
C LYS A 171 9.17 -2.06 10.32
N THR A 172 8.50 -1.76 11.45
CA THR A 172 8.13 -0.40 11.81
C THR A 172 9.20 0.24 12.69
N HIS A 173 9.59 1.46 12.33
CA HIS A 173 10.51 2.29 13.12
C HIS A 173 9.73 3.25 14.00
N PHE A 174 10.04 3.28 15.29
CA PHE A 174 9.46 4.23 16.25
C PHE A 174 10.34 5.47 16.35
N ALA A 175 10.35 6.25 15.28
CA ALA A 175 11.15 7.47 15.20
C ALA A 175 10.61 8.37 14.08
N ARG A 176 11.12 9.57 14.00
CA ARG A 176 10.99 10.42 12.82
C ARG A 176 12.08 10.05 11.82
N PRO A 177 11.79 9.90 10.52
CA PRO A 177 12.83 9.66 9.53
C PRO A 177 13.87 10.78 9.54
N ASN A 178 15.14 10.42 9.57
CA ASN A 178 16.21 11.38 9.35
C ASN A 178 16.40 11.61 7.84
N TRP A 179 15.65 12.59 7.32
CA TRP A 179 15.63 12.88 5.89
C TRP A 179 17.02 13.17 5.31
N ARG A 180 17.89 13.85 6.09
CA ARG A 180 19.26 14.10 5.64
C ARG A 180 20.00 12.81 5.34
N ASN A 181 19.85 11.81 6.21
CA ASN A 181 20.48 10.52 6.01
C ASN A 181 19.82 9.74 4.87
N VAL A 182 18.49 9.81 4.75
CA VAL A 182 17.73 9.18 3.66
C VAL A 182 18.22 9.69 2.30
N PHE A 183 18.24 11.01 2.11
CA PHE A 183 18.70 11.61 0.85
C PHE A 183 20.18 11.35 0.59
N LYS A 184 21.04 11.42 1.63
CA LYS A 184 22.44 11.08 1.50
C LYS A 184 22.65 9.63 1.06
N HIS A 185 21.90 8.71 1.63
CA HIS A 185 21.94 7.30 1.30
C HIS A 185 21.49 7.04 -0.15
N ALA A 186 20.38 7.65 -0.56
CA ALA A 186 19.90 7.57 -1.94
C ALA A 186 20.93 8.12 -2.93
N ALA A 187 21.55 9.27 -2.64
CA ALA A 187 22.57 9.88 -3.49
C ALA A 187 23.83 9.04 -3.60
N ILE A 188 24.25 8.35 -2.53
CA ILE A 188 25.42 7.46 -2.54
C ILE A 188 25.12 6.18 -3.33
N LYS A 189 23.92 5.61 -3.16
CA LYS A 189 23.53 4.38 -3.88
C LYS A 189 23.28 4.61 -5.38
N HIS A 190 22.90 5.82 -5.77
CA HIS A 190 22.46 6.15 -7.13
C HIS A 190 23.16 7.42 -7.65
N PRO A 191 24.51 7.45 -7.79
CA PRO A 191 25.26 8.67 -8.10
C PRO A 191 24.94 9.24 -9.48
N ASP A 192 24.58 8.38 -10.45
CA ASP A 192 24.36 8.78 -11.86
C ASP A 192 22.90 8.71 -12.29
N GLN A 193 21.99 8.52 -11.36
CA GLN A 193 20.55 8.36 -11.67
C GLN A 193 19.74 9.55 -11.17
N ARG A 194 18.70 9.89 -11.92
CA ARG A 194 17.69 10.87 -11.46
C ARG A 194 16.76 10.19 -10.47
N VAL A 195 16.70 10.75 -9.26
CA VAL A 195 15.80 10.36 -8.17
C VAL A 195 14.63 11.33 -8.10
#